data_7c188ca5886be9def8b97a97c32a8ced
#
_entry.id   7c188ca5886be9def8b97a97c32a8ced
#
_cell.length_a   1.000
_cell.length_b   1.000
_cell.length_c   1.000
_cell.angle_alpha   90.00
_cell.angle_beta   90.00
_cell.angle_gamma   90.00
#
_symmetry.space_group_name_H-M   'P 1'
#
loop_
_entity.id
_entity.type
_entity.pdbx_description
1 polymer ?
#
loop_
_entity_poly.entity_id
_entity_poly.type
_entity_poly.pdbx_seq_one_letter_code
_entity_poly.pdbx_strand_id
1 'polypeptide(L)'
;MSATDPARIARETRLADELLAGHLLVLQLLSDCLERARSSDATLVAVLSRLVLHMADAAPALCLHPLARLAHTALVQFSLRVLEAARLDVFIEARLRDAVCRLALAWFAQPPVWSYGGDLRRGAEELLHVRAVMALLRHATLRADTFVSSSTAHTTQHTMLHRTQRLVPHCPLARAVEHVQQCLHLLQALYASEEARLLVWLHPTQHAKGAPPSVQVQRGDLLTAWRLDPRVAVHMIGRFPQPELRTELAQHIIAEPHRATHCSAALRLFLTQQPTPRALRWLLAWAPVAPVDAIDMLTPDGGGRHPMVLQYAMRTLAEHPVDLVFFYVPQLVQTLREDVYGYIAQFILHTSLVSQLFCHQIIWNMEANKYKDDLAEVEDPLKPTLDAMIQRIVGQLT
;
A
#
# COMPACT_ATOMS: atom_id res chain seq x y z
N MET A 1 12.75 -19.26 4.39
CA MET A 1 11.48 -18.79 4.99
C MET A 1 10.64 -20.01 5.28
N SER A 2 10.52 -20.37 6.56
CA SER A 2 9.72 -21.53 6.98
C SER A 2 8.26 -21.26 6.63
N ALA A 3 7.76 -21.96 5.62
CA ALA A 3 6.36 -21.95 5.27
C ALA A 3 5.56 -22.44 6.47
N THR A 4 4.76 -21.54 7.03
CA THR A 4 3.48 -21.81 7.68
C THR A 4 3.47 -22.98 8.67
N ASP A 5 4.02 -22.74 9.86
CA ASP A 5 3.65 -23.55 11.02
C ASP A 5 2.13 -23.37 11.26
N PRO A 6 1.31 -24.43 11.09
CA PRO A 6 -0.14 -24.35 11.28
C PRO A 6 -0.53 -23.86 12.69
N ALA A 7 0.28 -24.17 13.70
CA ALA A 7 0.07 -23.73 15.07
C ALA A 7 0.30 -22.23 15.25
N ARG A 8 1.27 -21.66 14.54
CA ARG A 8 1.51 -20.22 14.52
C ARG A 8 0.35 -19.48 13.83
N ILE A 9 -0.09 -19.96 12.67
CA ILE A 9 -1.24 -19.38 11.94
C ILE A 9 -2.48 -19.43 12.83
N ALA A 10 -2.78 -20.58 13.45
CA ALA A 10 -3.93 -20.71 14.34
C ALA A 10 -3.86 -19.75 15.55
N ARG A 11 -2.65 -19.53 16.10
CA ARG A 11 -2.44 -18.57 17.20
C ARG A 11 -2.65 -17.13 16.73
N GLU A 12 -2.05 -16.73 15.60
CA GLU A 12 -2.21 -15.40 15.03
C GLU A 12 -3.67 -15.12 14.65
N THR A 13 -4.37 -16.11 14.09
CA THR A 13 -5.80 -16.02 13.77
C THR A 13 -6.64 -15.82 15.01
N ARG A 14 -6.40 -16.61 16.08
CA ARG A 14 -7.13 -16.48 17.35
C ARG A 14 -6.89 -15.12 18.00
N LEU A 15 -5.63 -14.67 18.05
CA LEU A 15 -5.29 -13.35 18.59
C LEU A 15 -5.98 -12.22 17.82
N ALA A 16 -6.03 -12.31 16.49
CA ALA A 16 -6.73 -11.35 15.67
C ALA A 16 -8.24 -11.36 15.91
N ASP A 17 -8.84 -12.55 16.06
CA ASP A 17 -10.26 -12.67 16.39
C ASP A 17 -10.58 -12.03 17.73
N GLU A 18 -9.76 -12.26 18.75
CA GLU A 18 -9.92 -11.64 20.08
C GLU A 18 -9.78 -10.12 20.01
N LEU A 19 -8.78 -9.59 19.28
CA LEU A 19 -8.56 -8.15 19.14
C LEU A 19 -9.63 -7.46 18.30
N LEU A 20 -10.12 -8.11 17.24
CA LEU A 20 -11.08 -7.52 16.30
C LEU A 20 -12.53 -7.77 16.68
N ALA A 21 -12.83 -8.76 17.52
CA ALA A 21 -14.19 -9.06 17.98
C ALA A 21 -14.88 -7.85 18.59
N GLY A 22 -14.16 -7.07 19.41
CA GLY A 22 -14.66 -5.83 19.98
C GLY A 22 -15.05 -4.79 18.92
N HIS A 23 -14.23 -4.62 17.88
CA HIS A 23 -14.53 -3.68 16.79
C HIS A 23 -15.75 -4.13 15.97
N LEU A 24 -15.85 -5.43 15.66
CA LEU A 24 -17.00 -5.98 14.95
C LEU A 24 -18.29 -5.86 15.76
N LEU A 25 -18.23 -6.11 17.08
CA LEU A 25 -19.37 -5.94 17.99
C LEU A 25 -19.84 -4.48 18.03
N VAL A 26 -18.91 -3.53 18.16
CA VAL A 26 -19.24 -2.09 18.14
C VAL A 26 -19.90 -1.70 16.82
N LEU A 27 -19.35 -2.16 15.68
CA LEU A 27 -19.94 -1.90 14.36
C LEU A 27 -21.32 -2.52 14.21
N GLN A 28 -21.55 -3.70 14.78
CA GLN A 28 -22.89 -4.31 14.82
C GLN A 28 -23.87 -3.47 15.62
N LEU A 29 -23.49 -3.06 16.82
CA LEU A 29 -24.34 -2.21 17.68
C LEU A 29 -24.65 -0.85 17.02
N LEU A 30 -23.67 -0.24 16.35
CA LEU A 30 -23.87 1.00 15.59
C LEU A 30 -24.81 0.78 14.39
N SER A 31 -24.72 -0.37 13.73
CA SER A 31 -25.62 -0.74 12.64
C SER A 31 -27.05 -0.93 13.14
N ASP A 32 -27.24 -1.57 14.28
CA ASP A 32 -28.55 -1.74 14.92
C ASP A 32 -29.15 -0.39 15.37
N CYS A 33 -28.29 0.53 15.83
CA CYS A 33 -28.71 1.91 16.13
C CYS A 33 -29.15 2.65 14.86
N LEU A 34 -28.40 2.49 13.75
CA LEU A 34 -28.76 3.10 12.47
C LEU A 34 -30.09 2.58 11.93
N GLU A 35 -30.34 1.27 11.98
CA GLU A 35 -31.61 0.69 11.53
C GLU A 35 -32.80 1.23 12.33
N ARG A 36 -32.64 1.41 13.64
CA ARG A 36 -33.67 2.02 14.51
C ARG A 36 -33.89 3.51 14.20
N ALA A 37 -32.81 4.24 13.85
CA ALA A 37 -32.89 5.67 13.57
C ALA A 37 -33.44 6.01 12.18
N ARG A 38 -33.35 5.08 11.21
CA ARG A 38 -33.67 5.33 9.79
C ARG A 38 -35.05 5.94 9.56
N SER A 39 -36.02 5.66 10.44
CA SER A 39 -37.40 6.06 10.24
C SER A 39 -37.81 7.31 11.05
N SER A 40 -37.05 7.73 12.07
CA SER A 40 -37.56 8.74 13.03
C SER A 40 -36.56 9.69 13.66
N ASP A 41 -35.23 9.42 13.60
CA ASP A 41 -34.26 10.21 14.35
C ASP A 41 -33.09 10.76 13.45
N ALA A 42 -33.36 11.93 12.87
CA ALA A 42 -32.37 12.66 12.08
C ALA A 42 -31.15 13.08 12.92
N THR A 43 -31.31 13.28 14.23
CA THR A 43 -30.24 13.69 15.14
C THR A 43 -29.24 12.55 15.32
N LEU A 44 -29.72 11.32 15.52
CA LEU A 44 -28.87 10.15 15.65
C LEU A 44 -28.10 9.87 14.34
N VAL A 45 -28.74 10.00 13.18
CA VAL A 45 -28.05 9.87 11.88
C VAL A 45 -26.96 10.94 11.71
N ALA A 46 -27.21 12.17 12.16
CA ALA A 46 -26.19 13.22 12.13
C ALA A 46 -25.00 12.92 13.05
N VAL A 47 -25.25 12.35 14.24
CA VAL A 47 -24.18 11.91 15.16
C VAL A 47 -23.37 10.78 14.54
N LEU A 48 -24.02 9.76 13.94
CA LEU A 48 -23.34 8.66 13.25
C LEU A 48 -22.53 9.17 12.05
N SER A 49 -23.03 10.17 11.33
CA SER A 49 -22.29 10.81 10.24
C SER A 49 -21.00 11.48 10.72
N ARG A 50 -21.02 12.17 11.87
CA ARG A 50 -19.81 12.72 12.50
C ARG A 50 -18.84 11.64 12.95
N LEU A 51 -19.36 10.55 13.51
CA LEU A 51 -18.55 9.40 13.90
C LEU A 51 -17.81 8.81 12.68
N VAL A 52 -18.49 8.66 11.54
CA VAL A 52 -17.86 8.20 10.28
C VAL A 52 -16.73 9.13 9.83
N LEU A 53 -16.88 10.45 9.95
CA LEU A 53 -15.82 11.40 9.65
C LEU A 53 -14.56 11.13 10.49
N HIS A 54 -14.71 10.91 11.79
CA HIS A 54 -13.58 10.60 12.68
C HIS A 54 -12.98 9.21 12.40
N MET A 55 -13.81 8.20 12.13
CA MET A 55 -13.32 6.87 11.79
C MET A 55 -12.55 6.85 10.47
N ALA A 56 -12.92 7.70 9.51
CA ALA A 56 -12.20 7.84 8.25
C ALA A 56 -10.75 8.33 8.45
N ASP A 57 -10.51 9.21 9.40
CA ASP A 57 -9.18 9.69 9.73
C ASP A 57 -8.32 8.61 10.42
N ALA A 58 -8.93 7.68 11.15
CA ALA A 58 -8.25 6.57 11.82
C ALA A 58 -8.07 5.31 10.93
N ALA A 59 -8.80 5.21 9.82
CA ALA A 59 -8.80 4.03 8.95
C ALA A 59 -7.40 3.60 8.44
N PRO A 60 -6.47 4.51 8.10
CA PRO A 60 -5.12 4.12 7.68
C PRO A 60 -4.38 3.29 8.72
N ALA A 61 -4.55 3.60 10.02
CA ALA A 61 -3.93 2.85 11.12
C ALA A 61 -4.53 1.43 11.24
N LEU A 62 -5.84 1.28 11.06
CA LEU A 62 -6.50 -0.02 11.04
C LEU A 62 -5.98 -0.90 9.89
N CYS A 63 -5.69 -0.32 8.74
CA CYS A 63 -5.27 -1.04 7.54
C CYS A 63 -3.81 -1.52 7.56
N LEU A 64 -3.02 -1.19 8.58
CA LEU A 64 -1.62 -1.63 8.69
C LEU A 64 -1.50 -3.15 8.90
N HIS A 65 -2.51 -3.79 9.47
CA HIS A 65 -2.47 -5.22 9.73
C HIS A 65 -3.38 -6.00 8.78
N PRO A 66 -2.88 -7.03 8.07
CA PRO A 66 -3.67 -7.80 7.09
C PRO A 66 -4.95 -8.43 7.66
N LEU A 67 -4.92 -8.85 8.92
CA LEU A 67 -6.07 -9.46 9.58
C LEU A 67 -7.21 -8.46 9.89
N ALA A 68 -6.95 -7.16 9.82
CA ALA A 68 -7.97 -6.13 10.01
C ALA A 68 -8.93 -5.97 8.81
N ARG A 69 -8.69 -6.69 7.69
CA ARG A 69 -9.48 -6.58 6.46
C ARG A 69 -10.98 -6.73 6.70
N LEU A 70 -11.40 -7.74 7.47
CA LEU A 70 -12.80 -7.96 7.79
C LEU A 70 -13.42 -6.77 8.54
N ALA A 71 -12.74 -6.28 9.58
CA ALA A 71 -13.19 -5.12 10.34
C ALA A 71 -13.24 -3.85 9.49
N HIS A 72 -12.23 -3.64 8.64
CA HIS A 72 -12.21 -2.51 7.70
C HIS A 72 -13.37 -2.59 6.71
N THR A 73 -13.63 -3.76 6.10
CA THR A 73 -14.72 -3.92 5.13
C THR A 73 -16.08 -3.73 5.81
N ALA A 74 -16.26 -4.23 7.05
CA ALA A 74 -17.46 -3.99 7.85
C ALA A 74 -17.63 -2.49 8.17
N LEU A 75 -16.55 -1.79 8.47
CA LEU A 75 -16.56 -0.34 8.70
C LEU A 75 -16.95 0.44 7.44
N VAL A 76 -16.46 0.05 6.28
CA VAL A 76 -16.84 0.64 4.98
C VAL A 76 -18.33 0.40 4.72
N GLN A 77 -18.81 -0.82 4.95
CA GLN A 77 -20.22 -1.16 4.81
C GLN A 77 -21.10 -0.32 5.71
N PHE A 78 -20.75 -0.19 6.98
CA PHE A 78 -21.47 0.67 7.93
C PHE A 78 -21.49 2.13 7.46
N SER A 79 -20.34 2.65 7.04
CA SER A 79 -20.19 4.04 6.60
C SER A 79 -21.04 4.35 5.35
N LEU A 80 -21.10 3.42 4.41
CA LEU A 80 -21.98 3.54 3.24
C LEU A 80 -23.47 3.52 3.62
N ARG A 81 -23.87 2.71 4.59
CA ARG A 81 -25.26 2.69 5.12
C ARG A 81 -25.60 4.01 5.80
N VAL A 82 -24.67 4.59 6.57
CA VAL A 82 -24.86 5.93 7.17
C VAL A 82 -25.03 6.97 6.09
N LEU A 83 -24.19 6.95 5.05
CA LEU A 83 -24.28 7.84 3.91
C LEU A 83 -25.64 7.70 3.19
N GLU A 84 -26.15 6.50 3.07
CA GLU A 84 -27.47 6.22 2.49
C GLU A 84 -28.64 6.76 3.34
N ALA A 85 -28.56 6.68 4.66
CA ALA A 85 -29.57 7.17 5.58
C ALA A 85 -29.52 8.70 5.79
N ALA A 86 -28.34 9.32 5.58
CA ALA A 86 -28.12 10.73 5.88
C ALA A 86 -29.00 11.66 5.04
N ARG A 87 -29.52 12.70 5.69
CA ARG A 87 -30.24 13.83 5.07
C ARG A 87 -29.53 15.11 5.54
N LEU A 88 -28.40 15.40 4.92
CA LEU A 88 -27.49 16.46 5.33
C LEU A 88 -27.50 17.60 4.33
N ASP A 89 -27.01 18.75 4.78
CA ASP A 89 -26.68 19.86 3.87
C ASP A 89 -25.66 19.40 2.80
N VAL A 90 -25.76 20.00 1.62
CA VAL A 90 -24.95 19.68 0.43
C VAL A 90 -23.46 19.61 0.73
N PHE A 91 -22.94 20.56 1.50
CA PHE A 91 -21.50 20.63 1.81
C PHE A 91 -21.08 19.54 2.81
N ILE A 92 -21.94 19.29 3.81
CA ILE A 92 -21.68 18.24 4.80
C ILE A 92 -21.78 16.86 4.15
N GLU A 93 -22.75 16.65 3.27
CA GLU A 93 -22.89 15.40 2.53
C GLU A 93 -21.69 15.17 1.60
N ALA A 94 -21.21 16.19 0.88
CA ALA A 94 -20.02 16.09 0.05
C ALA A 94 -18.76 15.70 0.87
N ARG A 95 -18.58 16.32 2.04
CA ARG A 95 -17.51 15.95 2.98
C ARG A 95 -17.63 14.52 3.49
N LEU A 96 -18.84 14.08 3.81
CA LEU A 96 -19.08 12.71 4.26
C LEU A 96 -18.77 11.70 3.15
N ARG A 97 -19.17 12.00 1.90
CA ARG A 97 -18.85 11.16 0.73
C ARG A 97 -17.36 11.05 0.49
N ASP A 98 -16.63 12.16 0.55
CA ASP A 98 -15.18 12.18 0.42
C ASP A 98 -14.51 11.38 1.55
N ALA A 99 -14.98 11.53 2.80
CA ALA A 99 -14.46 10.77 3.93
C ALA A 99 -14.71 9.26 3.78
N VAL A 100 -15.88 8.83 3.34
CA VAL A 100 -16.21 7.42 3.07
C VAL A 100 -15.33 6.88 1.94
N CYS A 101 -15.09 7.65 0.89
CA CYS A 101 -14.18 7.26 -0.19
C CYS A 101 -12.75 7.09 0.33
N ARG A 102 -12.22 8.05 1.10
CA ARG A 102 -10.87 7.93 1.70
C ARG A 102 -10.75 6.74 2.66
N LEU A 103 -11.78 6.53 3.49
CA LEU A 103 -11.86 5.37 4.38
C LEU A 103 -11.79 4.07 3.58
N ALA A 104 -12.58 3.94 2.52
CA ALA A 104 -12.58 2.74 1.69
C ALA A 104 -11.26 2.53 0.94
N LEU A 105 -10.62 3.62 0.47
CA LEU A 105 -9.33 3.57 -0.22
C LEU A 105 -8.16 3.25 0.70
N ALA A 106 -8.28 3.46 2.02
CA ALA A 106 -7.20 3.23 2.97
C ALA A 106 -6.66 1.79 2.92
N TRP A 107 -7.52 0.79 2.70
CA TRP A 107 -7.10 -0.59 2.49
C TRP A 107 -6.27 -0.78 1.22
N PHE A 108 -6.67 -0.12 0.15
CA PHE A 108 -6.01 -0.23 -1.15
C PHE A 108 -4.71 0.58 -1.25
N ALA A 109 -4.44 1.45 -0.27
CA ALA A 109 -3.17 2.12 -0.08
C ALA A 109 -2.09 1.20 0.50
N GLN A 110 -2.42 -0.04 0.86
CA GLN A 110 -1.51 -1.08 1.33
C GLN A 110 -1.21 -2.09 0.20
N PRO A 111 -0.06 -2.80 0.28
CA PRO A 111 0.25 -3.89 -0.64
C PRO A 111 -0.89 -4.92 -0.68
N PRO A 112 -1.21 -5.48 -1.86
CA PRO A 112 -2.24 -6.51 -1.96
C PRO A 112 -1.85 -7.73 -1.13
N VAL A 113 -2.76 -8.19 -0.27
CA VAL A 113 -2.59 -9.40 0.51
C VAL A 113 -3.15 -10.58 -0.29
N TRP A 114 -2.30 -11.57 -0.54
CA TRP A 114 -2.63 -12.74 -1.34
C TRP A 114 -3.10 -13.95 -0.52
N SER A 115 -2.82 -13.94 0.78
CA SER A 115 -3.20 -15.01 1.69
C SER A 115 -4.41 -14.59 2.53
N TYR A 116 -5.43 -15.43 2.51
CA TYR A 116 -6.64 -15.27 3.34
C TYR A 116 -6.62 -16.21 4.55
N GLY A 117 -5.45 -16.79 4.84
CA GLY A 117 -5.29 -17.82 5.86
C GLY A 117 -5.85 -19.18 5.43
N GLY A 118 -5.81 -20.17 6.34
CA GLY A 118 -6.36 -21.49 6.08
C GLY A 118 -7.87 -21.63 6.38
N ASP A 119 -8.51 -20.59 6.91
CA ASP A 119 -9.91 -20.63 7.32
C ASP A 119 -10.84 -20.18 6.19
N LEU A 120 -11.45 -21.18 5.51
CA LEU A 120 -12.42 -20.93 4.44
C LEU A 120 -13.68 -20.18 4.92
N ARG A 121 -14.06 -20.33 6.21
CA ARG A 121 -15.24 -19.63 6.76
C ARG A 121 -14.98 -18.13 6.76
N ARG A 122 -13.80 -17.71 7.19
CA ARG A 122 -13.39 -16.31 7.22
C ARG A 122 -13.38 -15.72 5.81
N GLY A 123 -12.83 -16.43 4.82
CA GLY A 123 -12.87 -16.00 3.43
C GLY A 123 -14.30 -15.85 2.89
N ALA A 124 -15.22 -16.75 3.28
CA ALA A 124 -16.64 -16.65 2.91
C ALA A 124 -17.34 -15.46 3.56
N GLU A 125 -17.06 -15.17 4.83
CA GLU A 125 -17.58 -13.97 5.53
C GLU A 125 -17.08 -12.68 4.87
N GLU A 126 -15.79 -12.62 4.55
CA GLU A 126 -15.22 -11.47 3.83
C GLU A 126 -15.88 -11.27 2.46
N LEU A 127 -16.13 -12.35 1.72
CA LEU A 127 -16.82 -12.29 0.43
C LEU A 127 -18.24 -11.70 0.57
N LEU A 128 -18.97 -12.05 1.62
CA LEU A 128 -20.29 -11.48 1.90
C LEU A 128 -20.21 -9.97 2.15
N HIS A 129 -19.25 -9.53 2.96
CA HIS A 129 -19.05 -8.10 3.22
C HIS A 129 -18.62 -7.34 1.96
N VAL A 130 -17.71 -7.87 1.17
CA VAL A 130 -17.27 -7.28 -0.12
C VAL A 130 -18.47 -7.10 -1.06
N ARG A 131 -19.31 -8.12 -1.20
CA ARG A 131 -20.52 -8.06 -2.03
C ARG A 131 -21.54 -7.04 -1.51
N ALA A 132 -21.71 -6.95 -0.19
CA ALA A 132 -22.56 -5.93 0.42
C ALA A 132 -22.04 -4.51 0.15
N VAL A 133 -20.73 -4.29 0.27
CA VAL A 133 -20.09 -3.01 -0.10
C VAL A 133 -20.32 -2.69 -1.57
N MET A 134 -20.12 -3.65 -2.48
CA MET A 134 -20.35 -3.43 -3.91
C MET A 134 -21.81 -3.08 -4.22
N ALA A 135 -22.78 -3.72 -3.56
CA ALA A 135 -24.18 -3.38 -3.71
C ALA A 135 -24.47 -1.94 -3.27
N LEU A 136 -23.96 -1.54 -2.10
CA LEU A 136 -24.09 -0.17 -1.59
C LEU A 136 -23.40 0.88 -2.48
N LEU A 137 -22.24 0.56 -3.05
CA LEU A 137 -21.54 1.46 -3.98
C LEU A 137 -22.36 1.72 -5.25
N ARG A 138 -23.09 0.72 -5.77
CA ARG A 138 -24.02 0.93 -6.91
C ARG A 138 -25.12 1.91 -6.58
N HIS A 139 -25.73 1.80 -5.39
CA HIS A 139 -26.73 2.75 -4.93
C HIS A 139 -26.14 4.14 -4.65
N ALA A 140 -24.93 4.21 -4.11
CA ALA A 140 -24.23 5.48 -3.89
C ALA A 140 -23.98 6.25 -5.19
N THR A 141 -23.67 5.56 -6.30
CA THR A 141 -23.52 6.17 -7.63
C THR A 141 -24.82 6.83 -8.10
N LEU A 142 -25.95 6.10 -8.00
CA LEU A 142 -27.27 6.61 -8.36
C LEU A 142 -27.64 7.84 -7.52
N ARG A 143 -27.27 7.84 -6.22
CA ARG A 143 -27.50 8.97 -5.34
C ARG A 143 -26.63 10.19 -5.66
N ALA A 144 -25.42 10.00 -6.15
CA ALA A 144 -24.61 11.12 -6.61
C ALA A 144 -25.31 11.91 -7.73
N ASP A 145 -25.98 11.20 -8.62
CA ASP A 145 -26.78 11.83 -9.68
C ASP A 145 -28.05 12.50 -9.14
N THR A 146 -28.77 11.86 -8.24
CA THR A 146 -29.96 12.42 -7.57
C THR A 146 -29.64 13.54 -6.60
N PHE A 147 -28.44 13.54 -5.99
CA PHE A 147 -27.97 14.60 -5.11
C PHE A 147 -27.88 15.96 -5.83
N VAL A 148 -27.37 15.98 -7.05
CA VAL A 148 -27.35 17.20 -7.88
C VAL A 148 -28.78 17.64 -8.22
N SER A 149 -29.68 16.67 -8.42
CA SER A 149 -31.08 16.94 -8.77
C SER A 149 -31.92 17.38 -7.58
N SER A 150 -31.71 16.79 -6.38
CA SER A 150 -32.52 17.07 -5.20
C SER A 150 -32.07 18.31 -4.40
N SER A 151 -30.81 18.69 -4.48
CA SER A 151 -30.33 19.95 -3.90
C SER A 151 -30.84 21.18 -4.67
N THR A 152 -31.44 20.97 -5.84
CA THR A 152 -32.06 21.99 -6.69
C THR A 152 -33.59 21.85 -6.71
N ALA A 153 -34.24 21.78 -5.54
CA ALA A 153 -35.63 21.42 -5.30
C ALA A 153 -36.72 22.20 -6.07
N HIS A 154 -36.37 22.93 -7.13
CA HIS A 154 -37.28 23.53 -8.07
C HIS A 154 -36.97 23.10 -9.51
N THR A 155 -37.96 22.58 -10.21
CA THR A 155 -37.91 22.07 -11.58
C THR A 155 -37.21 23.03 -12.57
N THR A 156 -37.26 24.33 -12.30
CA THR A 156 -36.58 25.38 -13.04
C THR A 156 -35.04 25.36 -12.89
N GLN A 157 -34.55 24.92 -11.74
CA GLN A 157 -33.10 24.85 -11.48
C GLN A 157 -32.46 23.61 -12.11
N HIS A 158 -33.20 22.51 -12.27
CA HIS A 158 -32.70 21.29 -12.93
C HIS A 158 -32.33 21.58 -14.40
N THR A 159 -33.17 22.32 -15.10
CA THR A 159 -32.92 22.75 -16.47
C THR A 159 -31.73 23.73 -16.54
N MET A 160 -31.60 24.59 -15.51
CA MET A 160 -30.48 25.51 -15.40
C MET A 160 -29.15 24.81 -15.08
N LEU A 161 -29.17 23.78 -14.22
CA LEU A 161 -27.96 23.05 -13.87
C LEU A 161 -27.42 22.23 -15.05
N HIS A 162 -28.27 21.56 -15.81
CA HIS A 162 -27.91 20.91 -17.07
C HIS A 162 -27.42 21.92 -18.11
N ARG A 163 -27.98 23.10 -18.13
CA ARG A 163 -27.57 24.18 -19.03
C ARG A 163 -26.25 24.81 -18.56
N THR A 164 -26.03 24.94 -17.24
CA THR A 164 -24.78 25.44 -16.64
C THR A 164 -23.66 24.45 -16.76
N GLN A 165 -23.89 23.14 -16.66
CA GLN A 165 -22.88 22.11 -16.94
C GLN A 165 -22.36 22.19 -18.39
N ARG A 166 -23.21 22.55 -19.35
CA ARG A 166 -22.78 22.75 -20.75
C ARG A 166 -22.11 24.11 -20.99
N LEU A 167 -22.47 25.12 -20.20
CA LEU A 167 -22.02 26.52 -20.43
C LEU A 167 -20.88 26.94 -19.50
N VAL A 168 -20.72 26.29 -18.31
CA VAL A 168 -19.69 26.64 -17.33
C VAL A 168 -19.00 25.36 -16.83
N PRO A 169 -18.02 24.83 -17.59
CA PRO A 169 -17.30 23.62 -17.23
C PRO A 169 -16.49 23.73 -15.91
N HIS A 170 -16.50 24.89 -15.26
CA HIS A 170 -15.75 25.18 -14.04
C HIS A 170 -16.64 25.43 -12.81
N CYS A 171 -17.92 25.06 -12.83
CA CYS A 171 -18.78 25.15 -11.67
C CYS A 171 -18.22 24.26 -10.53
N PRO A 172 -17.97 24.78 -9.30
CA PRO A 172 -17.41 24.00 -8.19
C PRO A 172 -18.26 22.76 -7.83
N LEU A 173 -19.58 22.86 -7.94
CA LEU A 173 -20.49 21.74 -7.69
C LEU A 173 -20.35 20.63 -8.74
N ALA A 174 -20.23 20.99 -10.03
CA ALA A 174 -20.04 20.01 -11.10
C ALA A 174 -18.74 19.24 -10.92
N ARG A 175 -17.65 19.91 -10.53
CA ARG A 175 -16.36 19.25 -10.20
C ARG A 175 -16.46 18.34 -8.99
N ALA A 176 -17.20 18.73 -7.96
CA ALA A 176 -17.43 17.90 -6.77
C ALA A 176 -18.18 16.61 -7.12
N VAL A 177 -19.22 16.71 -7.96
CA VAL A 177 -19.99 15.56 -8.43
C VAL A 177 -19.12 14.64 -9.29
N GLU A 178 -18.38 15.19 -10.24
CA GLU A 178 -17.45 14.44 -11.09
C GLU A 178 -16.39 13.72 -10.24
N HIS A 179 -15.82 14.40 -9.25
CA HIS A 179 -14.85 13.81 -8.31
C HIS A 179 -15.45 12.63 -7.56
N VAL A 180 -16.67 12.77 -7.01
CA VAL A 180 -17.35 11.67 -6.30
C VAL A 180 -17.61 10.49 -7.25
N GLN A 181 -18.05 10.74 -8.47
CA GLN A 181 -18.28 9.69 -9.46
C GLN A 181 -16.99 8.95 -9.83
N GLN A 182 -15.89 9.66 -10.02
CA GLN A 182 -14.58 9.06 -10.28
C GLN A 182 -14.11 8.20 -9.10
N CYS A 183 -14.27 8.68 -7.86
CA CYS A 183 -13.94 7.90 -6.65
C CYS A 183 -14.79 6.64 -6.53
N LEU A 184 -16.09 6.71 -6.78
CA LEU A 184 -16.99 5.56 -6.73
C LEU A 184 -16.67 4.54 -7.81
N HIS A 185 -16.34 4.98 -9.03
CA HIS A 185 -15.92 4.10 -10.12
C HIS A 185 -14.63 3.35 -9.75
N LEU A 186 -13.62 4.07 -9.27
CA LEU A 186 -12.37 3.48 -8.78
C LEU A 186 -12.63 2.44 -7.68
N LEU A 187 -13.46 2.75 -6.68
CA LEU A 187 -13.79 1.83 -5.60
C LEU A 187 -14.50 0.58 -6.12
N GLN A 188 -15.45 0.72 -7.05
CA GLN A 188 -16.13 -0.43 -7.67
C GLN A 188 -15.13 -1.36 -8.36
N ALA A 189 -14.16 -0.83 -9.11
CA ALA A 189 -13.12 -1.63 -9.77
C ALA A 189 -12.22 -2.34 -8.74
N LEU A 190 -11.81 -1.64 -7.68
CA LEU A 190 -10.96 -2.19 -6.61
C LEU A 190 -11.68 -3.33 -5.85
N TYR A 191 -12.93 -3.12 -5.42
CA TYR A 191 -13.70 -4.16 -4.73
C TYR A 191 -14.06 -5.34 -5.66
N ALA A 192 -14.31 -5.10 -6.94
CA ALA A 192 -14.50 -6.18 -7.91
C ALA A 192 -13.23 -7.05 -8.05
N SER A 193 -12.04 -6.44 -7.99
CA SER A 193 -10.77 -7.17 -7.94
C SER A 193 -10.64 -8.01 -6.67
N GLU A 194 -11.05 -7.50 -5.50
CA GLU A 194 -11.04 -8.28 -4.25
C GLU A 194 -12.05 -9.43 -4.30
N GLU A 195 -13.26 -9.20 -4.80
CA GLU A 195 -14.25 -10.28 -5.00
C GLU A 195 -13.69 -11.39 -5.87
N ALA A 196 -13.09 -11.05 -7.02
CA ALA A 196 -12.52 -12.04 -7.94
C ALA A 196 -11.42 -12.88 -7.27
N ARG A 197 -10.57 -12.26 -6.45
CA ARG A 197 -9.50 -12.96 -5.71
C ARG A 197 -10.05 -13.88 -4.62
N LEU A 198 -11.03 -13.43 -3.86
CA LEU A 198 -11.69 -14.23 -2.84
C LEU A 198 -12.38 -15.45 -3.46
N LEU A 199 -13.04 -15.30 -4.63
CA LEU A 199 -13.66 -16.41 -5.35
C LEU A 199 -12.62 -17.44 -5.81
N VAL A 200 -11.48 -16.99 -6.35
CA VAL A 200 -10.39 -17.91 -6.74
C VAL A 200 -9.83 -18.64 -5.51
N TRP A 201 -9.67 -17.96 -4.40
CA TRP A 201 -9.18 -18.55 -3.15
C TRP A 201 -10.14 -19.59 -2.57
N LEU A 202 -11.45 -19.28 -2.56
CA LEU A 202 -12.48 -20.18 -2.02
C LEU A 202 -12.75 -21.38 -2.93
N HIS A 203 -12.64 -21.21 -4.25
CA HIS A 203 -12.99 -22.22 -5.25
C HIS A 203 -11.90 -22.39 -6.31
N PRO A 204 -10.67 -22.78 -5.94
CA PRO A 204 -9.53 -22.82 -6.86
C PRO A 204 -9.76 -23.80 -8.03
N THR A 205 -10.45 -24.91 -7.81
CA THR A 205 -10.72 -25.93 -8.85
C THR A 205 -11.73 -25.48 -9.89
N GLN A 206 -12.66 -24.61 -9.54
CA GLN A 206 -13.66 -24.08 -10.47
C GLN A 206 -13.06 -23.02 -11.40
N HIS A 207 -12.06 -22.28 -10.92
CA HIS A 207 -11.40 -21.21 -11.66
C HIS A 207 -10.15 -21.67 -12.42
N ALA A 208 -9.66 -22.90 -12.19
CA ALA A 208 -8.51 -23.45 -12.91
C ALA A 208 -8.74 -23.63 -14.43
N LYS A 209 -9.99 -23.69 -14.87
CA LYS A 209 -10.38 -23.86 -16.30
C LYS A 209 -10.72 -22.55 -17.03
N GLY A 210 -10.82 -21.44 -16.31
CA GLY A 210 -11.05 -20.12 -16.88
C GLY A 210 -10.27 -19.07 -16.11
N ALA A 211 -9.59 -18.16 -16.82
CA ALA A 211 -9.02 -17.01 -16.16
C ALA A 211 -10.13 -16.27 -15.38
N PRO A 212 -9.88 -15.83 -14.12
CA PRO A 212 -10.84 -14.99 -13.43
C PRO A 212 -11.18 -13.80 -14.33
N PRO A 213 -12.42 -13.31 -14.31
CA PRO A 213 -12.78 -12.15 -15.11
C PRO A 213 -11.76 -11.05 -14.84
N SER A 214 -11.00 -10.68 -15.87
CA SER A 214 -10.01 -9.63 -15.74
C SER A 214 -10.75 -8.32 -15.52
N VAL A 215 -10.82 -7.88 -14.27
CA VAL A 215 -11.33 -6.54 -13.95
C VAL A 215 -10.36 -5.57 -14.60
N GLN A 216 -10.84 -4.84 -15.59
CA GLN A 216 -10.05 -3.81 -16.27
C GLN A 216 -10.26 -2.47 -15.58
N VAL A 217 -9.18 -1.75 -15.43
CA VAL A 217 -9.15 -0.39 -14.89
C VAL A 217 -8.90 0.57 -16.04
N GLN A 218 -9.60 1.69 -16.05
CA GLN A 218 -9.43 2.73 -17.04
C GLN A 218 -8.25 3.65 -16.66
N ARG A 219 -7.66 4.32 -17.63
CA ARG A 219 -6.60 5.31 -17.38
C ARG A 219 -7.05 6.41 -16.40
N GLY A 220 -8.29 6.84 -16.48
CA GLY A 220 -8.88 7.82 -15.56
C GLY A 220 -8.86 7.37 -14.09
N ASP A 221 -8.98 6.07 -13.82
CA ASP A 221 -8.94 5.52 -12.46
C ASP A 221 -7.54 5.62 -11.86
N LEU A 222 -6.47 5.38 -12.64
CA LEU A 222 -5.10 5.55 -12.18
C LEU A 222 -4.81 7.00 -11.81
N LEU A 223 -5.22 7.95 -12.66
CA LEU A 223 -5.04 9.37 -12.37
C LEU A 223 -5.86 9.80 -11.14
N THR A 224 -7.06 9.28 -10.98
CA THR A 224 -7.90 9.53 -9.79
C THR A 224 -7.21 8.98 -8.54
N ALA A 225 -6.73 7.74 -8.57
CA ALA A 225 -5.97 7.13 -7.48
C ALA A 225 -4.71 7.95 -7.15
N TRP A 226 -3.94 8.36 -8.17
CA TRP A 226 -2.74 9.19 -7.99
C TRP A 226 -3.03 10.53 -7.32
N ARG A 227 -4.15 11.16 -7.67
CA ARG A 227 -4.58 12.43 -7.08
C ARG A 227 -5.06 12.29 -5.65
N LEU A 228 -5.76 11.20 -5.33
CA LEU A 228 -6.30 10.94 -3.99
C LEU A 228 -5.21 10.48 -3.02
N ASP A 229 -4.53 9.41 -3.35
CA ASP A 229 -3.41 8.85 -2.60
C ASP A 229 -2.48 8.10 -3.55
N PRO A 230 -1.26 8.58 -3.77
CA PRO A 230 -0.29 7.92 -4.63
C PRO A 230 -0.01 6.45 -4.28
N ARG A 231 -0.16 6.06 -3.00
CA ARG A 231 0.01 4.66 -2.57
C ARG A 231 -1.04 3.75 -3.21
N VAL A 232 -2.28 4.22 -3.32
CA VAL A 232 -3.34 3.46 -4.01
C VAL A 232 -2.94 3.20 -5.46
N ALA A 233 -2.48 4.24 -6.18
CA ALA A 233 -2.03 4.09 -7.57
C ALA A 233 -0.84 3.12 -7.70
N VAL A 234 0.13 3.18 -6.79
CA VAL A 234 1.29 2.27 -6.76
C VAL A 234 0.84 0.82 -6.57
N HIS A 235 -0.08 0.57 -5.64
CA HIS A 235 -0.54 -0.79 -5.35
C HIS A 235 -1.59 -1.31 -6.35
N MET A 236 -2.17 -0.45 -7.19
CA MET A 236 -3.01 -0.88 -8.32
C MET A 236 -2.26 -1.76 -9.31
N ILE A 237 -0.97 -1.52 -9.55
CA ILE A 237 -0.16 -2.33 -10.47
C ILE A 237 -0.12 -3.81 -10.04
N GLY A 238 -0.04 -4.08 -8.74
CA GLY A 238 -0.09 -5.44 -8.21
C GLY A 238 -1.48 -6.07 -8.27
N ARG A 239 -2.54 -5.26 -8.39
CA ARG A 239 -3.93 -5.71 -8.45
C ARG A 239 -4.42 -5.94 -9.87
N PHE A 240 -3.95 -5.13 -10.81
CA PHE A 240 -4.36 -5.12 -12.20
C PHE A 240 -3.14 -5.33 -13.11
N PRO A 241 -2.98 -6.50 -13.74
CA PRO A 241 -1.81 -6.84 -14.54
C PRO A 241 -1.86 -6.21 -15.94
N GLN A 242 -2.08 -4.89 -16.04
CA GLN A 242 -2.12 -4.12 -17.27
C GLN A 242 -0.78 -3.39 -17.45
N PRO A 243 0.06 -3.69 -18.46
CA PRO A 243 1.37 -3.07 -18.65
C PRO A 243 1.29 -1.55 -18.81
N GLU A 244 0.21 -1.06 -19.40
CA GLU A 244 -0.03 0.37 -19.64
C GLU A 244 -0.10 1.16 -18.35
N LEU A 245 -0.73 0.61 -17.31
CA LEU A 245 -0.84 1.25 -15.99
C LEU A 245 0.54 1.46 -15.36
N ARG A 246 1.44 0.50 -15.53
CA ARG A 246 2.80 0.60 -15.00
C ARG A 246 3.58 1.73 -15.67
N THR A 247 3.46 1.84 -16.99
CA THR A 247 4.13 2.88 -17.76
C THR A 247 3.59 4.28 -17.41
N GLU A 248 2.27 4.41 -17.33
CA GLU A 248 1.61 5.67 -16.98
C GLU A 248 1.93 6.11 -15.55
N LEU A 249 1.91 5.17 -14.58
CA LEU A 249 2.29 5.49 -13.20
C LEU A 249 3.75 5.92 -13.09
N ALA A 250 4.66 5.27 -13.81
CA ALA A 250 6.07 5.65 -13.83
C ALA A 250 6.25 7.09 -14.33
N GLN A 251 5.48 7.51 -15.34
CA GLN A 251 5.46 8.91 -15.81
C GLN A 251 4.98 9.88 -14.73
N HIS A 252 3.92 9.54 -14.00
CA HIS A 252 3.44 10.37 -12.89
C HIS A 252 4.47 10.49 -11.76
N ILE A 253 5.14 9.39 -11.40
CA ILE A 253 6.19 9.40 -10.37
C ILE A 253 7.37 10.29 -10.78
N ILE A 254 7.80 10.24 -12.05
CA ILE A 254 8.89 11.10 -12.54
C ILE A 254 8.47 12.57 -12.60
N ALA A 255 7.23 12.86 -12.99
CA ALA A 255 6.73 14.23 -13.06
C ALA A 255 6.57 14.86 -11.66
N GLU A 256 6.09 14.10 -10.69
CA GLU A 256 5.80 14.57 -9.33
C GLU A 256 6.39 13.65 -8.23
N PRO A 257 7.75 13.48 -8.14
CA PRO A 257 8.36 12.51 -7.24
C PRO A 257 8.02 12.77 -5.77
N HIS A 258 7.86 14.06 -5.39
CA HIS A 258 7.56 14.47 -4.02
C HIS A 258 6.28 13.85 -3.46
N ARG A 259 5.33 13.48 -4.32
CA ARG A 259 4.08 12.84 -3.91
C ARG A 259 4.27 11.36 -3.56
N ALA A 260 5.29 10.71 -4.11
CA ALA A 260 5.56 9.29 -3.94
C ALA A 260 6.64 8.97 -2.88
N THR A 261 7.34 9.96 -2.35
CA THR A 261 8.47 9.75 -1.42
C THR A 261 8.12 8.96 -0.17
N HIS A 262 6.88 9.02 0.30
CA HIS A 262 6.39 8.26 1.45
C HIS A 262 6.01 6.80 1.12
N CYS A 263 6.08 6.40 -0.16
CA CYS A 263 5.78 5.05 -0.63
C CYS A 263 7.06 4.36 -1.12
N SER A 264 7.61 3.45 -0.31
CA SER A 264 8.83 2.71 -0.66
C SER A 264 8.67 1.89 -1.95
N ALA A 265 7.49 1.30 -2.19
CA ALA A 265 7.20 0.50 -3.39
C ALA A 265 7.27 1.30 -4.71
N ALA A 266 7.11 2.63 -4.66
CA ALA A 266 7.23 3.50 -5.83
C ALA A 266 8.69 3.70 -6.29
N LEU A 267 9.65 3.48 -5.40
CA LEU A 267 11.06 3.77 -5.69
C LEU A 267 11.61 2.95 -6.86
N ARG A 268 11.26 1.68 -6.93
CA ARG A 268 11.72 0.81 -8.04
C ARG A 268 11.23 1.34 -9.40
N LEU A 269 9.99 1.82 -9.46
CA LEU A 269 9.44 2.44 -10.69
C LEU A 269 10.16 3.74 -11.03
N PHE A 270 10.48 4.55 -10.00
CA PHE A 270 11.24 5.77 -10.18
C PHE A 270 12.64 5.51 -10.75
N LEU A 271 13.39 4.56 -10.20
CA LEU A 271 14.76 4.25 -10.63
C LEU A 271 14.80 3.62 -12.02
N THR A 272 13.83 2.76 -12.39
CA THR A 272 13.77 2.15 -13.73
C THR A 272 13.58 3.18 -14.86
N GLN A 273 13.11 4.38 -14.57
CA GLN A 273 12.98 5.47 -15.55
C GLN A 273 14.27 6.28 -15.75
N GLN A 274 15.39 5.86 -15.16
CA GLN A 274 16.69 6.53 -15.24
C GLN A 274 16.56 8.05 -14.92
N PRO A 275 16.14 8.41 -13.70
CA PRO A 275 15.86 9.78 -13.30
C PRO A 275 17.11 10.66 -13.46
N THR A 276 16.90 11.92 -13.80
CA THR A 276 17.99 12.91 -13.87
C THR A 276 18.68 13.08 -12.53
N PRO A 277 19.96 13.50 -12.48
CA PRO A 277 20.67 13.77 -11.23
C PRO A 277 19.94 14.74 -10.30
N ARG A 278 19.18 15.69 -10.89
CA ARG A 278 18.34 16.61 -10.11
C ARG A 278 17.16 15.88 -9.46
N ALA A 279 16.55 14.93 -10.17
CA ALA A 279 15.44 14.14 -9.63
C ALA A 279 15.91 13.15 -8.56
N LEU A 280 17.12 12.59 -8.66
CA LEU A 280 17.70 11.70 -7.65
C LEU A 280 17.82 12.34 -6.26
N ARG A 281 17.81 13.68 -6.15
CA ARG A 281 17.77 14.35 -4.84
C ARG A 281 16.56 13.97 -3.98
N TRP A 282 15.47 13.53 -4.60
CA TRP A 282 14.30 13.05 -3.86
C TRP A 282 14.58 11.78 -3.05
N LEU A 283 15.66 11.03 -3.36
CA LEU A 283 16.12 9.91 -2.55
C LEU A 283 16.42 10.30 -1.10
N LEU A 284 16.82 11.55 -0.86
CA LEU A 284 17.08 12.05 0.50
C LEU A 284 15.82 12.05 1.40
N ALA A 285 14.64 12.22 0.79
CA ALA A 285 13.35 12.24 1.49
C ALA A 285 12.53 10.96 1.29
N TRP A 286 13.05 9.99 0.50
CA TRP A 286 12.31 8.77 0.20
C TRP A 286 12.28 7.83 1.40
N ALA A 287 11.09 7.27 1.67
CA ALA A 287 10.91 6.27 2.73
C ALA A 287 11.81 5.04 2.50
N PRO A 288 12.34 4.42 3.56
CA PRO A 288 13.21 3.27 3.45
C PRO A 288 12.48 2.09 2.77
N VAL A 289 13.18 1.42 1.85
CA VAL A 289 12.73 0.18 1.22
C VAL A 289 13.07 -1.02 2.10
N ALA A 290 12.56 -2.20 1.76
CA ALA A 290 12.95 -3.44 2.42
C ALA A 290 14.46 -3.71 2.24
N PRO A 291 15.14 -4.40 3.19
CA PRO A 291 16.57 -4.68 3.10
C PRO A 291 16.96 -5.38 1.78
N VAL A 292 16.13 -6.28 1.29
CA VAL A 292 16.36 -6.99 0.03
C VAL A 292 16.43 -6.04 -1.16
N ASP A 293 15.53 -5.04 -1.22
CA ASP A 293 15.53 -4.04 -2.30
C ASP A 293 16.74 -3.10 -2.17
N ALA A 294 17.15 -2.76 -0.94
CA ALA A 294 18.33 -1.94 -0.71
C ALA A 294 19.62 -2.66 -1.14
N ILE A 295 19.72 -3.97 -0.89
CA ILE A 295 20.85 -4.80 -1.35
C ILE A 295 20.88 -4.89 -2.89
N ASP A 296 19.72 -5.05 -3.55
CA ASP A 296 19.63 -5.05 -5.01
C ASP A 296 20.18 -3.74 -5.62
N MET A 297 19.97 -2.62 -4.95
CA MET A 297 20.50 -1.32 -5.37
C MET A 297 22.02 -1.18 -5.27
N LEU A 298 22.71 -2.05 -4.55
CA LEU A 298 24.19 -2.05 -4.48
C LEU A 298 24.82 -2.67 -5.73
N THR A 299 24.05 -3.45 -6.49
CA THR A 299 24.54 -4.04 -7.74
C THR A 299 24.62 -3.00 -8.86
N PRO A 300 25.47 -3.17 -9.86
CA PRO A 300 25.58 -2.27 -11.01
C PRO A 300 24.25 -2.10 -11.76
N ASP A 301 23.49 -3.19 -11.88
CA ASP A 301 22.18 -3.21 -12.55
C ASP A 301 21.08 -2.54 -11.72
N GLY A 302 21.20 -2.59 -10.38
CA GLY A 302 20.29 -1.95 -9.43
C GLY A 302 20.52 -0.45 -9.24
N GLY A 303 21.55 0.12 -9.89
CA GLY A 303 21.89 1.56 -9.78
C GLY A 303 23.12 1.86 -8.93
N GLY A 304 23.84 0.84 -8.45
CA GLY A 304 25.03 0.94 -7.60
C GLY A 304 26.20 1.75 -8.19
N ARG A 305 26.09 2.19 -9.44
CA ARG A 305 27.05 3.11 -10.06
C ARG A 305 26.82 4.57 -9.70
N HIS A 306 25.67 4.92 -9.13
CA HIS A 306 25.36 6.31 -8.80
C HIS A 306 25.49 6.55 -7.29
N PRO A 307 26.34 7.49 -6.85
CA PRO A 307 26.62 7.69 -5.42
C PRO A 307 25.38 8.01 -4.57
N MET A 308 24.39 8.71 -5.11
CA MET A 308 23.15 9.00 -4.36
C MET A 308 22.29 7.77 -4.15
N VAL A 309 22.30 6.82 -5.08
CA VAL A 309 21.58 5.54 -4.92
C VAL A 309 22.27 4.70 -3.85
N LEU A 310 23.61 4.61 -3.89
CA LEU A 310 24.39 3.92 -2.85
C LEU A 310 24.18 4.54 -1.46
N GLN A 311 24.23 5.87 -1.35
CA GLN A 311 23.96 6.55 -0.07
C GLN A 311 22.57 6.24 0.45
N TYR A 312 21.56 6.26 -0.41
CA TYR A 312 20.19 5.88 -0.04
C TYR A 312 20.13 4.43 0.44
N ALA A 313 20.73 3.49 -0.30
CA ALA A 313 20.73 2.07 0.07
C ALA A 313 21.43 1.84 1.42
N MET A 314 22.58 2.47 1.67
CA MET A 314 23.30 2.37 2.94
C MET A 314 22.50 2.97 4.09
N ARG A 315 21.91 4.15 3.90
CA ARG A 315 21.02 4.76 4.92
C ARG A 315 19.85 3.83 5.23
N THR A 316 19.20 3.29 4.22
CA THR A 316 18.08 2.35 4.39
C THR A 316 18.49 1.12 5.19
N LEU A 317 19.63 0.50 4.86
CA LEU A 317 20.13 -0.65 5.62
C LEU A 317 20.46 -0.27 7.07
N ALA A 318 20.98 0.93 7.32
CA ALA A 318 21.28 1.41 8.68
C ALA A 318 20.01 1.70 9.51
N GLU A 319 18.88 2.00 8.88
CA GLU A 319 17.58 2.22 9.56
C GLU A 319 16.89 0.90 9.94
N HIS A 320 17.30 -0.23 9.35
CA HIS A 320 16.75 -1.54 9.70
C HIS A 320 17.48 -2.18 10.88
N PRO A 321 16.79 -3.02 11.69
CA PRO A 321 17.44 -3.83 12.73
C PRO A 321 18.57 -4.67 12.14
N VAL A 322 19.70 -4.74 12.86
CA VAL A 322 20.88 -5.50 12.42
C VAL A 322 20.55 -6.97 12.16
N ASP A 323 19.64 -7.55 12.92
CA ASP A 323 19.19 -8.94 12.77
C ASP A 323 18.55 -9.22 11.39
N LEU A 324 17.93 -8.22 10.77
CA LEU A 324 17.42 -8.34 9.40
C LEU A 324 18.53 -8.19 8.36
N VAL A 325 19.47 -7.27 8.59
CA VAL A 325 20.61 -7.05 7.68
C VAL A 325 21.59 -8.22 7.72
N PHE A 326 21.66 -8.91 8.84
CA PHE A 326 22.51 -10.10 9.06
C PHE A 326 22.33 -11.17 7.98
N PHE A 327 21.13 -11.37 7.47
CA PHE A 327 20.85 -12.35 6.41
C PHE A 327 21.52 -12.01 5.06
N TYR A 328 21.98 -10.76 4.89
CA TYR A 328 22.58 -10.26 3.66
C TYR A 328 24.11 -10.07 3.75
N VAL A 329 24.73 -10.59 4.79
CA VAL A 329 26.19 -10.55 4.97
C VAL A 329 26.95 -11.07 3.74
N PRO A 330 26.58 -12.22 3.13
CA PRO A 330 27.30 -12.70 1.93
C PRO A 330 27.22 -11.74 0.75
N GLN A 331 26.05 -11.10 0.55
CA GLN A 331 25.85 -10.13 -0.52
C GLN A 331 26.65 -8.84 -0.26
N LEU A 332 26.70 -8.37 0.99
CA LEU A 332 27.54 -7.22 1.35
C LEU A 332 29.01 -7.46 1.09
N VAL A 333 29.52 -8.65 1.38
CA VAL A 333 30.94 -9.01 1.07
C VAL A 333 31.16 -9.03 -0.44
N GLN A 334 30.25 -9.60 -1.23
CA GLN A 334 30.40 -9.64 -2.69
C GLN A 334 30.33 -8.23 -3.31
N THR A 335 29.50 -7.33 -2.79
CA THR A 335 29.39 -5.97 -3.32
C THR A 335 30.60 -5.09 -3.01
N LEU A 336 31.51 -5.48 -2.11
CA LEU A 336 32.79 -4.80 -1.89
C LEU A 336 33.68 -4.77 -3.15
N ARG A 337 33.47 -5.68 -4.11
CA ARG A 337 34.18 -5.68 -5.39
C ARG A 337 34.02 -4.39 -6.18
N GLU A 338 32.89 -3.75 -6.00
CA GLU A 338 32.45 -2.58 -6.77
C GLU A 338 32.28 -1.32 -5.90
N ASP A 339 32.74 -1.36 -4.65
CA ASP A 339 32.61 -0.25 -3.69
C ASP A 339 33.62 0.89 -3.97
N VAL A 340 33.49 1.53 -5.13
CA VAL A 340 34.37 2.62 -5.58
C VAL A 340 34.36 3.81 -4.60
N TYR A 341 33.25 4.04 -3.91
CA TYR A 341 33.07 5.18 -3.02
C TYR A 341 33.34 4.86 -1.55
N GLY A 342 33.55 3.59 -1.19
CA GLY A 342 33.79 3.15 0.17
C GLY A 342 32.55 3.20 1.09
N TYR A 343 31.34 3.35 0.55
CA TYR A 343 30.12 3.40 1.33
C TYR A 343 29.78 2.06 1.98
N ILE A 344 29.97 0.98 1.26
CA ILE A 344 29.71 -0.40 1.76
C ILE A 344 30.74 -0.75 2.83
N ALA A 345 32.01 -0.47 2.58
CA ALA A 345 33.09 -0.65 3.54
C ALA A 345 32.82 0.12 4.83
N GLN A 346 32.40 1.38 4.75
CA GLN A 346 32.08 2.21 5.90
C GLN A 346 30.86 1.67 6.69
N PHE A 347 29.84 1.18 5.98
CA PHE A 347 28.67 0.57 6.60
C PHE A 347 29.05 -0.70 7.38
N ILE A 348 29.86 -1.58 6.78
CA ILE A 348 30.37 -2.81 7.43
C ILE A 348 31.15 -2.46 8.70
N LEU A 349 32.07 -1.50 8.64
CA LEU A 349 32.84 -1.06 9.79
C LEU A 349 31.95 -0.56 10.93
N HIS A 350 31.02 0.33 10.60
CA HIS A 350 30.09 0.89 11.60
C HIS A 350 29.20 -0.20 12.22
N THR A 351 28.63 -1.08 11.42
CA THR A 351 27.72 -2.13 11.91
C THR A 351 28.48 -3.17 12.74
N SER A 352 29.77 -3.44 12.43
CA SER A 352 30.62 -4.32 13.22
C SER A 352 30.91 -3.78 14.63
N LEU A 353 30.91 -2.47 14.82
CA LEU A 353 31.04 -1.85 16.14
C LEU A 353 29.76 -1.95 16.98
N VAL A 354 28.60 -1.98 16.30
CA VAL A 354 27.28 -2.03 16.96
C VAL A 354 26.86 -3.46 17.34
N SER A 355 27.23 -4.45 16.53
CA SER A 355 26.79 -5.84 16.71
C SER A 355 27.96 -6.82 16.64
N GLN A 356 28.27 -7.45 17.78
CA GLN A 356 29.31 -8.48 17.85
C GLN A 356 28.99 -9.67 16.95
N LEU A 357 27.72 -10.09 16.87
CA LEU A 357 27.29 -11.19 16.02
C LEU A 357 27.51 -10.87 14.55
N PHE A 358 27.15 -9.67 14.12
CA PHE A 358 27.41 -9.21 12.76
C PHE A 358 28.92 -9.15 12.47
N CYS A 359 29.71 -8.62 13.41
CA CYS A 359 31.16 -8.56 13.30
C CYS A 359 31.79 -9.95 13.08
N HIS A 360 31.43 -10.92 13.87
CA HIS A 360 31.90 -12.30 13.70
C HIS A 360 31.52 -12.86 12.34
N GLN A 361 30.27 -12.73 11.95
CA GLN A 361 29.77 -13.31 10.71
C GLN A 361 30.38 -12.64 9.48
N ILE A 362 30.59 -11.33 9.50
CA ILE A 362 31.17 -10.61 8.36
C ILE A 362 32.66 -11.00 8.19
N ILE A 363 33.41 -11.13 9.27
CA ILE A 363 34.82 -11.59 9.22
C ILE A 363 34.89 -13.01 8.66
N TRP A 364 34.06 -13.93 9.20
CA TRP A 364 34.00 -15.31 8.71
C TRP A 364 33.67 -15.38 7.20
N ASN A 365 32.70 -14.59 6.78
CA ASN A 365 32.32 -14.56 5.38
C ASN A 365 33.41 -13.96 4.50
N MET A 366 34.12 -12.92 4.97
CA MET A 366 35.29 -12.36 4.27
C MET A 366 36.43 -13.39 4.15
N GLU A 367 36.77 -14.13 5.24
CA GLU A 367 37.76 -15.19 5.24
C GLU A 367 37.44 -16.27 4.21
N ALA A 368 36.16 -16.73 4.18
CA ALA A 368 35.68 -17.75 3.28
C ALA A 368 35.73 -17.32 1.78
N ASN A 369 35.70 -16.02 1.50
CA ASN A 369 35.70 -15.49 0.14
C ASN A 369 37.05 -15.01 -0.36
N LYS A 370 38.15 -15.30 0.37
CA LYS A 370 39.51 -14.96 -0.05
C LYS A 370 40.05 -15.85 -1.19
N TYR A 371 39.49 -17.03 -1.34
CA TYR A 371 39.92 -18.03 -2.32
C TYR A 371 38.72 -18.50 -3.15
N LYS A 372 39.01 -18.90 -4.38
CA LYS A 372 38.02 -19.41 -5.34
C LYS A 372 37.74 -20.90 -5.21
N ASP A 373 38.62 -21.61 -4.52
CA ASP A 373 38.60 -23.05 -4.36
C ASP A 373 38.66 -23.43 -2.87
N ASP A 374 38.15 -24.62 -2.53
CA ASP A 374 38.10 -25.13 -1.15
C ASP A 374 39.51 -25.49 -0.61
N LEU A 375 40.51 -25.64 -1.49
CA LEU A 375 41.88 -25.97 -1.11
C LEU A 375 42.75 -24.72 -0.83
N ALA A 376 42.20 -23.54 -0.99
CA ALA A 376 42.87 -22.25 -0.82
C ALA A 376 44.12 -22.07 -1.74
N GLU A 377 44.13 -22.68 -2.93
CA GLU A 377 45.22 -22.60 -3.90
C GLU A 377 45.04 -21.42 -4.86
N VAL A 378 43.79 -21.06 -5.18
CA VAL A 378 43.46 -19.99 -6.13
C VAL A 378 42.93 -18.77 -5.41
N GLU A 379 43.75 -17.72 -5.29
CA GLU A 379 43.33 -16.48 -4.65
C GLU A 379 42.21 -15.75 -5.43
N ASP A 380 41.23 -15.21 -4.72
CA ASP A 380 40.24 -14.31 -5.32
C ASP A 380 40.85 -12.90 -5.49
N PRO A 381 40.59 -12.20 -6.60
CA PRO A 381 41.03 -10.82 -6.78
C PRO A 381 40.59 -9.86 -5.67
N LEU A 382 39.52 -10.18 -4.93
CA LEU A 382 39.02 -9.39 -3.80
C LEU A 382 39.86 -9.58 -2.52
N LYS A 383 40.71 -10.62 -2.42
CA LYS A 383 41.48 -10.97 -1.22
C LYS A 383 42.21 -9.78 -0.58
N PRO A 384 42.94 -8.91 -1.29
CA PRO A 384 43.62 -7.78 -0.68
C PRO A 384 42.67 -6.79 -0.01
N THR A 385 41.48 -6.57 -0.60
CA THR A 385 40.45 -5.72 -0.05
C THR A 385 39.84 -6.33 1.21
N LEU A 386 39.57 -7.65 1.19
CA LEU A 386 39.05 -8.37 2.34
C LEU A 386 40.04 -8.38 3.50
N ASP A 387 41.34 -8.63 3.24
CA ASP A 387 42.39 -8.58 4.26
C ASP A 387 42.47 -7.19 4.91
N ALA A 388 42.47 -6.14 4.10
CA ALA A 388 42.50 -4.78 4.59
C ALA A 388 41.25 -4.47 5.44
N MET A 389 40.06 -4.94 5.05
CA MET A 389 38.81 -4.73 5.80
C MET A 389 38.84 -5.47 7.16
N ILE A 390 39.30 -6.72 7.18
CA ILE A 390 39.42 -7.50 8.42
C ILE A 390 40.39 -6.80 9.39
N GLN A 391 41.55 -6.37 8.89
CA GLN A 391 42.51 -5.62 9.71
C GLN A 391 41.90 -4.33 10.30
N ARG A 392 41.13 -3.60 9.51
CA ARG A 392 40.43 -2.38 9.99
C ARG A 392 39.38 -2.69 11.05
N ILE A 393 38.59 -3.75 10.86
CA ILE A 393 37.59 -4.17 11.87
C ILE A 393 38.28 -4.55 13.17
N VAL A 394 39.31 -5.42 13.12
CA VAL A 394 40.06 -5.85 14.31
C VAL A 394 40.74 -4.67 14.99
N GLY A 395 41.38 -3.78 14.24
CA GLY A 395 42.05 -2.60 14.79
C GLY A 395 41.10 -1.54 15.40
N GLN A 396 39.81 -1.59 15.11
CA GLN A 396 38.80 -0.74 15.78
C GLN A 396 38.26 -1.33 17.06
N LEU A 397 38.43 -2.66 17.26
CA LEU A 397 37.96 -3.38 18.46
C LEU A 397 39.02 -3.48 19.55
N THR A 398 40.29 -3.22 19.20
CA THR A 398 41.44 -3.13 20.13
C THR A 398 41.69 -1.70 20.56
#